data_892318379a9415a6ce443e275c5cc4eb
#
_entry.id   892318379a9415a6ce443e275c5cc4eb
#
_cell.length_a   1.000
_cell.length_b   1.000
_cell.length_c   1.000
_cell.angle_alpha   90.00
_cell.angle_beta   90.00
_cell.angle_gamma   90.00
#
_symmetry.space_group_name_H-M   'P 1'
#
loop_
_entity.id
_entity.type
_entity.pdbx_description
1 polymer ?
#
loop_
_entity_poly.entity_id
_entity_poly.type
_entity_poly.pdbx_seq_one_letter_code
_entity_poly.pdbx_strand_id
1 'polypeptide(L)'
;MHSKLRACRRCQEAGYPITPGAIFSGGAEAQVMIVGQAPGAKEVATGLPFSGPAGKKLFDWLAEAGWKEDEFRAEQYITAVTKCFPGKQGGRGDRLPSARERELCSPYLSQELKIIQPKLIIPVGRVAINRFLGKEKLTRLVGDVHERNGRLFLPLPHPSGANLWLNRPQSKRLLHRALERLSFIKSSMRL
;
A
#
# COMPACT_ATOMS: atom_id res chain seq x y z
N MET A 1 4.52 3.98 18.95
CA MET A 1 4.71 4.34 17.54
C MET A 1 3.51 5.09 16.97
N HIS A 2 2.30 4.56 17.00
CA HIS A 2 1.09 5.14 16.39
C HIS A 2 0.79 6.58 16.87
N SER A 3 0.91 6.88 18.17
CA SER A 3 0.71 8.22 18.72
C SER A 3 1.68 9.25 18.11
N LYS A 4 2.97 8.90 18.02
CA LYS A 4 4.00 9.76 17.38
C LYS A 4 3.72 9.96 15.90
N LEU A 5 3.23 8.92 15.21
CA LEU A 5 2.90 9.00 13.80
C LEU A 5 1.69 9.91 13.55
N ARG A 6 0.63 9.80 14.36
CA ARG A 6 -0.55 10.69 14.29
C ARG A 6 -0.20 12.16 14.60
N ALA A 7 0.74 12.40 15.50
CA ALA A 7 1.21 13.74 15.86
C ALA A 7 2.24 14.33 14.89
N CYS A 8 2.69 13.57 13.87
CA CYS A 8 3.75 14.00 12.97
C CYS A 8 3.34 15.23 12.12
N ARG A 9 4.23 16.22 12.04
CA ARG A 9 4.08 17.45 11.24
C ARG A 9 5.28 17.73 10.32
N ARG A 10 6.23 16.80 10.18
CA ARG A 10 7.50 16.98 9.46
C ARG A 10 7.37 17.54 8.05
N CYS A 11 6.38 17.08 7.28
CA CYS A 11 6.17 17.58 5.93
C CYS A 11 5.59 18.99 5.94
N GLN A 12 4.68 19.30 6.87
CA GLN A 12 4.13 20.65 7.05
C GLN A 12 5.21 21.65 7.50
N GLU A 13 6.03 21.27 8.46
CA GLU A 13 7.18 22.05 8.94
C GLU A 13 8.22 22.30 7.84
N ALA A 14 8.34 21.37 6.89
CA ALA A 14 9.18 21.51 5.70
C ALA A 14 8.51 22.28 4.54
N GLY A 15 7.34 22.91 4.77
CA GLY A 15 6.64 23.76 3.80
C GLY A 15 5.86 23.03 2.72
N TYR A 16 5.64 21.72 2.85
CA TYR A 16 4.83 20.97 1.87
C TYR A 16 3.33 21.15 2.11
N PRO A 17 2.51 21.29 1.05
CA PRO A 17 1.06 21.44 1.14
C PRO A 17 0.38 20.10 1.46
N ILE A 18 0.74 19.51 2.58
CA ILE A 18 0.23 18.24 3.04
C ILE A 18 -0.80 18.45 4.15
N THR A 19 -1.88 17.69 4.14
CA THR A 19 -2.82 17.67 5.26
C THR A 19 -2.27 16.72 6.33
N PRO A 20 -1.87 17.21 7.51
CA PRO A 20 -1.44 16.35 8.61
C PRO A 20 -2.56 15.44 9.07
N GLY A 21 -2.21 14.24 9.49
CA GLY A 21 -3.17 13.22 9.91
C GLY A 21 -2.79 11.90 9.26
N ALA A 22 -1.96 11.13 9.94
CA ALA A 22 -1.49 9.84 9.42
C ALA A 22 -2.64 8.82 9.38
N ILE A 23 -2.81 8.17 8.24
CA ILE A 23 -3.86 7.18 7.99
C ILE A 23 -3.21 5.82 7.81
N PHE A 24 -3.55 4.91 8.71
CA PHE A 24 -3.15 3.51 8.76
C PHE A 24 -4.11 2.74 9.65
N SER A 25 -4.13 1.41 9.54
CA SER A 25 -4.93 0.53 10.40
C SER A 25 -4.20 -0.79 10.66
N GLY A 26 -4.62 -1.49 11.72
CA GLY A 26 -4.06 -2.78 12.12
C GLY A 26 -3.19 -2.72 13.36
N GLY A 27 -2.84 -3.90 13.87
CA GLY A 27 -2.07 -4.13 15.08
C GLY A 27 -0.65 -4.65 14.82
N ALA A 28 0.10 -4.85 15.89
CA ALA A 28 1.47 -5.38 15.82
C ALA A 28 1.54 -6.85 15.43
N GLU A 29 0.45 -7.59 15.65
CA GLU A 29 0.36 -9.05 15.41
C GLU A 29 0.07 -9.39 13.94
N ALA A 30 -0.10 -8.38 13.08
CA ALA A 30 -0.42 -8.57 11.67
C ALA A 30 0.69 -9.33 10.93
N GLN A 31 0.31 -10.39 10.25
CA GLN A 31 1.25 -11.21 9.47
C GLN A 31 1.37 -10.71 8.02
N VAL A 32 0.38 -9.94 7.56
CA VAL A 32 0.36 -9.34 6.23
C VAL A 32 0.30 -7.82 6.33
N MET A 33 1.07 -7.15 5.49
CA MET A 33 1.09 -5.69 5.41
C MET A 33 0.81 -5.23 3.99
N ILE A 34 -0.28 -4.49 3.80
CA ILE A 34 -0.51 -3.71 2.57
C ILE A 34 0.20 -2.36 2.70
N VAL A 35 0.97 -2.00 1.69
CA VAL A 35 1.62 -0.69 1.63
C VAL A 35 1.21 0.02 0.34
N GLY A 36 0.38 1.05 0.48
CA GLY A 36 -0.01 1.94 -0.62
C GLY A 36 1.01 3.06 -0.86
N GLN A 37 0.64 3.99 -1.71
CA GLN A 37 1.46 5.16 -2.04
C GLN A 37 1.34 6.26 -0.98
N ALA A 38 0.14 6.75 -0.77
CA ALA A 38 -0.29 7.80 0.15
C ALA A 38 -1.81 7.72 0.32
N PRO A 39 -2.38 8.21 1.42
CA PRO A 39 -3.83 8.41 1.52
C PRO A 39 -4.34 9.41 0.48
N GLY A 40 -5.54 9.21 0.01
CA GLY A 40 -6.29 10.17 -0.82
C GLY A 40 -7.28 11.01 0.01
N ALA A 41 -8.03 11.87 -0.66
CA ALA A 41 -9.01 12.74 0.00
C ALA A 41 -10.15 11.95 0.70
N LYS A 42 -10.54 10.80 0.16
CA LYS A 42 -11.54 9.91 0.81
C LYS A 42 -11.02 9.34 2.12
N GLU A 43 -9.77 8.88 2.12
CA GLU A 43 -9.11 8.33 3.31
C GLU A 43 -8.97 9.38 4.41
N VAL A 44 -8.74 10.66 4.06
CA VAL A 44 -8.75 11.77 5.04
C VAL A 44 -10.12 11.91 5.70
N ALA A 45 -11.19 11.85 4.91
CA ALA A 45 -12.55 12.01 5.41
C ALA A 45 -13.00 10.86 6.33
N THR A 46 -12.55 9.63 6.04
CA THR A 46 -12.97 8.43 6.78
C THR A 46 -11.99 8.02 7.89
N GLY A 47 -10.75 8.50 7.84
CA GLY A 47 -9.67 8.02 8.71
C GLY A 47 -9.23 6.58 8.41
N LEU A 48 -9.73 5.95 7.33
CA LEU A 48 -9.53 4.55 7.02
C LEU A 48 -8.74 4.38 5.72
N PRO A 49 -7.61 3.64 5.71
CA PRO A 49 -6.81 3.43 4.50
C PRO A 49 -7.59 2.62 3.47
N PHE A 50 -7.41 2.93 2.19
CA PHE A 50 -8.10 2.29 1.08
C PHE A 50 -9.64 2.27 1.22
N SER A 51 -10.23 3.37 1.63
CA SER A 51 -11.70 3.54 1.75
C SER A 51 -12.34 4.15 0.49
N GLY A 52 -11.55 4.59 -0.48
CA GLY A 52 -12.03 5.14 -1.75
C GLY A 52 -12.24 4.09 -2.85
N PRO A 53 -12.58 4.50 -4.09
CA PRO A 53 -12.84 3.59 -5.21
C PRO A 53 -11.65 2.67 -5.55
N ALA A 54 -10.42 3.15 -5.39
CA ALA A 54 -9.23 2.33 -5.56
C ALA A 54 -9.13 1.25 -4.48
N GLY A 55 -9.53 1.57 -3.25
CA GLY A 55 -9.60 0.60 -2.16
C GLY A 55 -10.64 -0.48 -2.41
N LYS A 56 -11.85 -0.10 -2.85
CA LYS A 56 -12.87 -1.08 -3.23
C LYS A 56 -12.30 -2.07 -4.26
N LYS A 57 -11.67 -1.59 -5.31
CA LYS A 57 -11.07 -2.45 -6.34
C LYS A 57 -9.94 -3.34 -5.79
N LEU A 58 -9.14 -2.83 -4.84
CA LEU A 58 -8.12 -3.63 -4.18
C LEU A 58 -8.75 -4.78 -3.39
N PHE A 59 -9.81 -4.51 -2.62
CA PHE A 59 -10.49 -5.53 -1.84
C PHE A 59 -11.28 -6.52 -2.73
N ASP A 60 -11.80 -6.09 -3.89
CA ASP A 60 -12.32 -7.03 -4.89
C ASP A 60 -11.24 -8.05 -5.31
N TRP A 61 -10.00 -7.60 -5.58
CA TRP A 61 -8.88 -8.50 -5.88
C TRP A 61 -8.47 -9.41 -4.72
N LEU A 62 -8.47 -8.88 -3.51
CA LEU A 62 -8.17 -9.67 -2.31
C LEU A 62 -9.26 -10.74 -2.08
N ALA A 63 -10.52 -10.42 -2.37
CA ALA A 63 -11.62 -11.38 -2.31
C ALA A 63 -11.46 -12.52 -3.34
N GLU A 64 -11.01 -12.22 -4.57
CA GLU A 64 -10.64 -13.24 -5.56
C GLU A 64 -9.52 -14.17 -5.03
N ALA A 65 -8.63 -13.66 -4.19
CA ALA A 65 -7.58 -14.44 -3.52
C ALA A 65 -8.03 -15.07 -2.18
N GLY A 66 -9.33 -14.99 -1.86
CA GLY A 66 -9.93 -15.64 -0.69
C GLY A 66 -9.91 -14.79 0.59
N TRP A 67 -9.65 -13.49 0.54
CA TRP A 67 -9.63 -12.62 1.73
C TRP A 67 -10.85 -11.73 1.77
N LYS A 68 -11.62 -11.80 2.85
CA LYS A 68 -12.73 -10.88 3.09
C LYS A 68 -12.21 -9.55 3.64
N GLU A 69 -12.81 -8.45 3.21
CA GLU A 69 -12.35 -7.10 3.57
C GLU A 69 -12.39 -6.84 5.06
N ASP A 70 -13.47 -7.20 5.74
CA ASP A 70 -13.66 -7.02 7.17
C ASP A 70 -12.66 -7.84 7.99
N GLU A 71 -12.45 -9.12 7.67
CA GLU A 71 -11.44 -9.97 8.28
C GLU A 71 -10.03 -9.41 8.06
N PHE A 72 -9.70 -9.01 6.82
CA PHE A 72 -8.40 -8.43 6.51
C PHE A 72 -8.14 -7.14 7.29
N ARG A 73 -9.13 -6.27 7.39
CA ARG A 73 -9.01 -5.00 8.14
C ARG A 73 -8.89 -5.21 9.65
N ALA A 74 -9.50 -6.24 10.20
CA ALA A 74 -9.43 -6.57 11.61
C ALA A 74 -8.07 -7.15 12.00
N GLU A 75 -7.48 -7.98 11.16
CA GLU A 75 -6.32 -8.82 11.49
C GLU A 75 -5.00 -8.30 10.91
N GLN A 76 -5.04 -7.62 9.75
CA GLN A 76 -3.85 -7.28 9.01
C GLN A 76 -3.52 -5.78 9.06
N TYR A 77 -2.32 -5.42 8.64
CA TYR A 77 -1.85 -4.04 8.69
C TYR A 77 -1.95 -3.36 7.33
N ILE A 78 -2.52 -2.16 7.31
CA ILE A 78 -2.67 -1.37 6.08
C ILE A 78 -2.05 0.01 6.29
N THR A 79 -1.12 0.37 5.45
CA THR A 79 -0.38 1.64 5.52
C THR A 79 0.02 2.14 4.14
N ALA A 80 0.84 3.18 4.07
CA ALA A 80 1.37 3.73 2.83
C ALA A 80 2.82 4.22 2.98
N VAL A 81 3.49 4.47 1.87
CA VAL A 81 4.87 5.02 1.87
C VAL A 81 4.91 6.40 2.52
N THR A 82 3.93 7.26 2.21
CA THR A 82 3.66 8.49 2.99
C THR A 82 2.34 8.34 3.72
N LYS A 83 2.30 8.75 4.98
CA LYS A 83 1.18 8.48 5.88
C LYS A 83 0.04 9.49 5.80
N CYS A 84 0.32 10.66 5.23
CA CYS A 84 -0.62 11.78 5.13
C CYS A 84 -1.01 12.04 3.68
N PHE A 85 -2.15 12.71 3.48
CA PHE A 85 -2.63 13.12 2.17
C PHE A 85 -1.73 14.21 1.59
N PRO A 86 -1.12 14.00 0.42
CA PRO A 86 -0.19 14.97 -0.17
C PRO A 86 -0.89 16.19 -0.80
N GLY A 87 -2.21 16.20 -0.88
CA GLY A 87 -2.99 17.24 -1.55
C GLY A 87 -3.38 16.86 -2.98
N LYS A 88 -4.05 17.78 -3.66
CA LYS A 88 -4.50 17.62 -5.06
C LYS A 88 -3.50 18.22 -6.03
N GLN A 89 -3.49 17.71 -7.25
CA GLN A 89 -2.70 18.26 -8.36
C GLN A 89 -3.59 19.07 -9.30
N GLY A 90 -3.48 20.40 -9.26
CA GLY A 90 -4.18 21.29 -10.19
C GLY A 90 -5.70 21.09 -10.26
N GLY A 91 -6.35 20.73 -9.15
CA GLY A 91 -7.79 20.43 -9.08
C GLY A 91 -8.19 19.07 -9.63
N ARG A 92 -7.27 18.30 -10.19
CA ARG A 92 -7.52 16.99 -10.83
C ARG A 92 -6.76 15.89 -10.08
N GLY A 93 -7.47 15.00 -9.40
CA GLY A 93 -6.88 13.85 -8.73
C GLY A 93 -5.93 14.20 -7.57
N ASP A 94 -5.44 13.16 -6.91
CA ASP A 94 -4.52 13.30 -5.80
C ASP A 94 -3.08 13.40 -6.32
N ARG A 95 -2.30 14.29 -5.72
CA ARG A 95 -0.88 14.50 -6.05
C ARG A 95 -0.03 13.31 -5.59
N LEU A 96 0.98 12.98 -6.37
CA LEU A 96 2.01 12.06 -5.91
C LEU A 96 2.88 12.74 -4.84
N PRO A 97 3.22 12.04 -3.73
CA PRO A 97 4.20 12.58 -2.79
C PRO A 97 5.56 12.72 -3.46
N SER A 98 6.22 13.86 -3.26
CA SER A 98 7.56 14.14 -3.77
C SER A 98 8.60 13.18 -3.17
N ALA A 99 9.80 13.13 -3.75
CA ALA A 99 10.91 12.34 -3.20
C ALA A 99 11.22 12.73 -1.75
N ARG A 100 11.23 14.03 -1.47
CA ARG A 100 11.54 14.55 -0.14
C ARG A 100 10.45 14.24 0.90
N GLU A 101 9.17 14.32 0.53
CA GLU A 101 8.08 13.89 1.42
C GLU A 101 8.17 12.40 1.76
N ARG A 102 8.50 11.57 0.78
CA ARG A 102 8.73 10.13 1.01
C ARG A 102 9.93 9.88 1.94
N GLU A 103 10.99 10.64 1.78
CA GLU A 103 12.18 10.57 2.64
C GLU A 103 11.85 10.98 4.08
N LEU A 104 11.19 12.12 4.29
CA LEU A 104 10.75 12.59 5.62
C LEU A 104 9.84 11.57 6.33
N CYS A 105 9.03 10.83 5.57
CA CYS A 105 8.11 9.84 6.10
C CYS A 105 8.74 8.45 6.28
N SER A 106 9.86 8.15 5.61
CA SER A 106 10.47 6.82 5.55
C SER A 106 10.82 6.22 6.92
N PRO A 107 11.26 6.98 7.96
CA PRO A 107 11.55 6.41 9.27
C PRO A 107 10.34 5.72 9.92
N TYR A 108 9.12 6.22 9.66
CA TYR A 108 7.90 5.60 10.18
C TYR A 108 7.62 4.25 9.54
N LEU A 109 7.73 4.15 8.20
CA LEU A 109 7.56 2.85 7.52
C LEU A 109 8.62 1.84 7.99
N SER A 110 9.85 2.30 8.21
CA SER A 110 10.92 1.43 8.75
C SER A 110 10.61 0.95 10.18
N GLN A 111 10.03 1.80 11.02
CA GLN A 111 9.59 1.42 12.36
C GLN A 111 8.40 0.45 12.33
N GLU A 112 7.41 0.68 11.46
CA GLU A 112 6.31 -0.26 11.26
C GLU A 112 6.82 -1.66 10.89
N LEU A 113 7.71 -1.74 9.91
CA LEU A 113 8.31 -3.01 9.47
C LEU A 113 9.12 -3.71 10.57
N LYS A 114 9.77 -2.93 11.44
CA LYS A 114 10.54 -3.47 12.58
C LYS A 114 9.65 -3.98 13.70
N ILE A 115 8.52 -3.33 13.96
CA ILE A 115 7.62 -3.68 15.08
C ILE A 115 6.69 -4.82 14.67
N ILE A 116 6.08 -4.73 13.48
CA ILE A 116 5.06 -5.69 13.01
C ILE A 116 5.70 -6.96 12.48
N GLN A 117 6.86 -6.86 11.84
CA GLN A 117 7.60 -7.98 11.25
C GLN A 117 6.72 -8.87 10.33
N PRO A 118 5.98 -8.27 9.37
CA PRO A 118 5.06 -9.03 8.54
C PRO A 118 5.82 -10.09 7.73
N LYS A 119 5.20 -11.27 7.57
CA LYS A 119 5.71 -12.35 6.71
C LYS A 119 5.49 -12.05 5.23
N LEU A 120 4.36 -11.41 4.92
CA LEU A 120 4.01 -10.99 3.56
C LEU A 120 3.78 -9.47 3.51
N ILE A 121 4.41 -8.83 2.54
CA ILE A 121 4.16 -7.42 2.20
C ILE A 121 3.54 -7.37 0.80
N ILE A 122 2.44 -6.65 0.68
CA ILE A 122 1.74 -6.39 -0.58
C ILE A 122 1.93 -4.90 -0.95
N PRO A 123 3.00 -4.54 -1.68
CA PRO A 123 3.17 -3.18 -2.16
C PRO A 123 2.22 -2.90 -3.31
N VAL A 124 1.38 -1.87 -3.16
CA VAL A 124 0.33 -1.50 -4.12
C VAL A 124 0.70 -0.23 -4.85
N GLY A 125 0.87 -0.34 -6.16
CA GLY A 125 1.24 0.75 -7.05
C GLY A 125 2.74 1.06 -7.10
N ARG A 126 3.13 1.82 -8.12
CA ARG A 126 4.52 2.08 -8.50
C ARG A 126 5.38 2.61 -7.34
N VAL A 127 4.86 3.54 -6.55
CA VAL A 127 5.63 4.18 -5.47
C VAL A 127 5.99 3.17 -4.38
N ALA A 128 5.02 2.35 -3.97
CA ALA A 128 5.23 1.31 -2.97
C ALA A 128 6.12 0.19 -3.51
N ILE A 129 5.90 -0.26 -4.74
CA ILE A 129 6.71 -1.29 -5.40
C ILE A 129 8.17 -0.84 -5.48
N ASN A 130 8.42 0.39 -5.94
CA ASN A 130 9.78 0.92 -6.05
C ASN A 130 10.49 1.05 -4.69
N ARG A 131 9.74 1.28 -3.62
CA ARG A 131 10.30 1.36 -2.26
C ARG A 131 10.92 0.04 -1.80
N PHE A 132 10.35 -1.09 -2.21
CA PHE A 132 10.78 -2.42 -1.76
C PHE A 132 11.56 -3.21 -2.80
N LEU A 133 11.19 -3.08 -4.07
CA LEU A 133 11.71 -3.94 -5.14
C LEU A 133 12.58 -3.20 -6.16
N GLY A 134 12.71 -1.87 -6.02
CA GLY A 134 13.51 -1.07 -6.94
C GLY A 134 12.72 -0.59 -8.18
N LYS A 135 13.37 0.17 -9.04
CA LYS A 135 12.76 0.80 -10.23
C LYS A 135 12.78 -0.15 -11.44
N GLU A 136 12.07 -1.25 -11.34
CA GLU A 136 11.88 -2.20 -12.43
C GLU A 136 10.55 -2.00 -13.16
N LYS A 137 10.40 -2.58 -14.37
CA LYS A 137 9.13 -2.60 -15.12
C LYS A 137 8.10 -3.41 -14.33
N LEU A 138 6.86 -2.91 -14.20
CA LEU A 138 5.78 -3.65 -13.52
C LEU A 138 5.54 -5.03 -14.12
N THR A 139 5.74 -5.17 -15.45
CA THR A 139 5.60 -6.46 -16.16
C THR A 139 6.65 -7.50 -15.77
N ARG A 140 7.73 -7.11 -15.08
CA ARG A 140 8.73 -8.02 -14.53
C ARG A 140 8.51 -8.34 -13.05
N LEU A 141 7.72 -7.53 -12.37
CA LEU A 141 7.53 -7.65 -10.93
C LEU A 141 6.17 -8.24 -10.56
N VAL A 142 5.09 -7.75 -11.21
CA VAL A 142 3.73 -8.21 -10.94
C VAL A 142 3.53 -9.62 -11.47
N GLY A 143 2.90 -10.46 -10.67
CA GLY A 143 2.65 -11.87 -10.98
C GLY A 143 3.64 -12.83 -10.32
N ASP A 144 4.73 -12.32 -9.75
CA ASP A 144 5.72 -13.14 -9.05
C ASP A 144 5.85 -12.76 -7.58
N VAL A 145 6.21 -13.76 -6.77
CA VAL A 145 6.60 -13.57 -5.37
C VAL A 145 8.09 -13.29 -5.33
N HIS A 146 8.46 -12.25 -4.60
CA HIS A 146 9.85 -11.87 -4.40
C HIS A 146 10.22 -12.07 -2.93
N GLU A 147 11.33 -12.69 -2.66
CA GLU A 147 11.83 -12.85 -1.29
C GLU A 147 13.01 -11.90 -1.06
N ARG A 148 12.97 -11.14 0.04
CA ARG A 148 14.07 -10.29 0.49
C ARG A 148 14.12 -10.26 2.02
N ASN A 149 15.27 -10.53 2.57
CA ASN A 149 15.51 -10.50 4.03
C ASN A 149 14.50 -11.34 4.82
N GLY A 150 14.17 -12.54 4.33
CA GLY A 150 13.24 -13.48 4.96
C GLY A 150 11.77 -13.04 4.91
N ARG A 151 11.40 -12.07 4.07
CA ARG A 151 10.02 -11.62 3.86
C ARG A 151 9.59 -11.82 2.42
N LEU A 152 8.33 -12.21 2.24
CA LEU A 152 7.71 -12.32 0.94
C LEU A 152 7.13 -10.97 0.52
N PHE A 153 7.29 -10.64 -0.75
CA PHE A 153 6.70 -9.46 -1.39
C PHE A 153 5.88 -9.92 -2.59
N LEU A 154 4.62 -9.52 -2.63
CA LEU A 154 3.75 -9.76 -3.77
C LEU A 154 3.20 -8.42 -4.27
N PRO A 155 3.84 -7.84 -5.30
CA PRO A 155 3.46 -6.53 -5.81
C PRO A 155 2.16 -6.55 -6.60
N LEU A 156 1.28 -5.60 -6.31
CA LEU A 156 0.05 -5.35 -7.07
C LEU A 156 0.12 -4.01 -7.79
N PRO A 157 -0.43 -3.90 -9.02
CA PRO A 157 -0.54 -2.62 -9.69
C PRO A 157 -1.48 -1.68 -8.91
N HIS A 158 -1.42 -0.38 -9.19
CA HIS A 158 -2.36 0.55 -8.56
C HIS A 158 -3.79 0.27 -9.06
N PRO A 159 -4.78 0.09 -8.16
CA PRO A 159 -6.13 -0.37 -8.54
C PRO A 159 -7.05 0.73 -9.09
N SER A 160 -6.55 1.98 -9.25
CA SER A 160 -7.38 3.07 -9.79
C SER A 160 -7.75 2.85 -11.25
N GLY A 161 -8.94 3.31 -11.64
CA GLY A 161 -9.41 3.30 -13.02
C GLY A 161 -8.53 4.10 -14.00
N ALA A 162 -7.74 5.05 -13.52
CA ALA A 162 -6.77 5.80 -14.32
C ALA A 162 -5.48 5.00 -14.66
N ASN A 163 -5.34 3.79 -14.14
CA ASN A 163 -4.15 2.97 -14.40
C ASN A 163 -4.25 2.24 -15.74
N LEU A 164 -3.78 2.88 -16.81
CA LEU A 164 -3.79 2.32 -18.17
C LEU A 164 -3.00 0.99 -18.30
N TRP A 165 -2.13 0.66 -17.36
CA TRP A 165 -1.40 -0.62 -17.35
C TRP A 165 -2.37 -1.80 -17.31
N LEU A 166 -3.48 -1.68 -16.58
CA LEU A 166 -4.51 -2.71 -16.44
C LEU A 166 -5.33 -2.97 -17.73
N ASN A 167 -5.26 -2.09 -18.72
CA ASN A 167 -5.99 -2.25 -19.96
C ASN A 167 -5.32 -3.27 -20.92
N ARG A 168 -4.07 -3.62 -20.70
CA ARG A 168 -3.29 -4.53 -21.55
C ARG A 168 -3.58 -5.99 -21.22
N PRO A 169 -3.83 -6.87 -22.23
CA PRO A 169 -4.07 -8.30 -21.96
C PRO A 169 -2.97 -8.99 -21.14
N GLN A 170 -1.70 -8.70 -21.44
CA GLN A 170 -0.57 -9.20 -20.67
C GLN A 170 -0.66 -8.80 -19.20
N SER A 171 -0.99 -7.54 -18.92
CA SER A 171 -1.09 -7.03 -17.55
C SER A 171 -2.21 -7.68 -16.75
N LYS A 172 -3.33 -7.98 -17.41
CA LYS A 172 -4.44 -8.72 -16.78
C LYS A 172 -4.02 -10.14 -16.40
N ARG A 173 -3.29 -10.84 -17.28
CA ARG A 173 -2.73 -12.17 -16.97
C ARG A 173 -1.75 -12.13 -15.80
N LEU A 174 -0.89 -11.10 -15.74
CA LEU A 174 0.06 -10.93 -14.62
C LEU A 174 -0.67 -10.65 -13.29
N LEU A 175 -1.71 -9.83 -13.31
CA LEU A 175 -2.55 -9.60 -12.14
C LEU A 175 -3.21 -10.91 -11.68
N HIS A 176 -3.85 -11.64 -12.59
CA HIS A 176 -4.48 -12.92 -12.25
C HIS A 176 -3.48 -13.88 -11.60
N ARG A 177 -2.30 -14.05 -12.19
CA ARG A 177 -1.21 -14.86 -11.61
C ARG A 177 -0.78 -14.36 -10.20
N ALA A 178 -0.78 -13.05 -9.98
CA ALA A 178 -0.50 -12.50 -8.65
C ALA A 178 -1.57 -12.92 -7.63
N LEU A 179 -2.85 -12.89 -8.01
CA LEU A 179 -3.96 -13.27 -7.13
C LEU A 179 -3.98 -14.78 -6.84
N GLU A 180 -3.67 -15.63 -7.82
CA GLU A 180 -3.49 -17.07 -7.60
C GLU A 180 -2.37 -17.36 -6.59
N ARG A 181 -1.21 -16.66 -6.73
CA ARG A 181 -0.12 -16.80 -5.77
C ARG A 181 -0.48 -16.29 -4.40
N LEU A 182 -1.26 -15.20 -4.32
CA LEU A 182 -1.74 -14.65 -3.05
C LEU A 182 -2.67 -15.63 -2.34
N SER A 183 -3.57 -16.29 -3.07
CA SER A 183 -4.44 -17.35 -2.55
C SER A 183 -3.63 -18.55 -2.03
N PHE A 184 -2.62 -18.98 -2.78
CA PHE A 184 -1.72 -20.05 -2.36
C PHE A 184 -0.96 -19.68 -1.07
N ILE A 185 -0.40 -18.46 -0.99
CA ILE A 185 0.30 -17.98 0.21
C ILE A 185 -0.64 -17.98 1.41
N LYS A 186 -1.86 -17.46 1.25
CA LYS A 186 -2.86 -17.44 2.33
C LYS A 186 -3.08 -18.83 2.89
N SER A 187 -3.34 -19.80 2.02
CA SER A 187 -3.61 -21.18 2.41
C SER A 187 -2.39 -21.85 3.06
N SER A 188 -1.19 -21.66 2.49
CA SER A 188 0.04 -22.31 2.99
C SER A 188 0.55 -21.74 4.31
N MET A 189 0.33 -20.43 4.55
CA MET A 189 0.74 -19.77 5.78
C MET A 189 -0.35 -19.75 6.85
N ARG A 190 -1.54 -20.31 6.55
CA ARG A 190 -2.74 -20.29 7.44
C ARG A 190 -3.08 -18.87 7.90
N LEU A 191 -3.11 -17.94 6.93
CA LEU A 191 -3.41 -16.52 7.14
C LEU A 191 -4.91 -16.26 7.00
#